data_57f85339293cf0c87ce918a86a694409
#
_entry.id   57f85339293cf0c87ce918a86a694409
#
_cell.length_a   1.000
_cell.length_b   1.000
_cell.length_c   1.000
_cell.angle_alpha   90.00
_cell.angle_beta   90.00
_cell.angle_gamma   90.00
#
_symmetry.space_group_name_H-M   'P 1'
#
loop_
_entity.id
_entity.type
_entity.pdbx_description
1 polymer ?
#
loop_
_entity_poly.entity_id
_entity_poly.type
_entity_poly.pdbx_seq_one_letter_code
_entity_poly.pdbx_strand_id
1 'polypeptide(L)'
;MNALPTSLLQRLLERPAPFALLYRPESNGPGLLDVIRGETLELHGLALELSEEAFDLDDEAYAEVVGRVIADEIGRGEGANFVIKRRFQARIDGYATASALSFFRQLLLREKGAYWTFIVHTGERTLVGASPERHISVRDGLAVMNPISGTYRYPPAGPNLAEVMEFLDNRKEADELYMVVDEELKMMARICEDGGRVLGPYLKEMAHLAHTEYFIEGQTSRDVREVLRETLFAPTVTGSPLESACRVIRRYEPQGRGYYSGVAALIGG
;
A
#
# COMPACT_ATOMS: atom_id res chain seq x y z
N MET A 1 11.50 -13.87 13.53
CA MET A 1 11.11 -12.57 14.09
C MET A 1 11.99 -12.33 15.32
N ASN A 2 12.77 -11.26 15.30
CA ASN A 2 13.50 -10.86 16.49
C ASN A 2 12.52 -10.09 17.38
N ALA A 3 12.23 -10.59 18.57
CA ALA A 3 11.30 -9.98 19.51
C ALA A 3 11.92 -8.72 20.14
N LEU A 4 11.19 -7.62 20.27
CA LEU A 4 11.62 -6.43 21.02
C LEU A 4 11.64 -6.74 22.53
N PRO A 5 12.56 -6.17 23.34
CA PRO A 5 12.56 -6.42 24.77
C PRO A 5 11.26 -5.93 25.41
N THR A 6 10.84 -6.64 26.44
CA THR A 6 9.68 -6.28 27.27
C THR A 6 9.74 -4.81 27.73
N SER A 7 10.93 -4.29 27.98
CA SER A 7 11.16 -2.89 28.37
C SER A 7 10.78 -1.86 27.29
N LEU A 8 10.89 -2.19 26.00
CA LEU A 8 10.50 -1.27 24.93
C LEU A 8 8.99 -1.30 24.74
N LEU A 9 8.38 -2.49 24.69
CA LEU A 9 6.92 -2.62 24.62
C LEU A 9 6.25 -1.89 25.79
N GLN A 10 6.78 -2.07 26.99
CA GLN A 10 6.29 -1.38 28.18
C GLN A 10 6.39 0.14 28.04
N ARG A 11 7.51 0.66 27.52
CA ARG A 11 7.67 2.11 27.25
C ARG A 11 6.68 2.62 26.19
N LEU A 12 6.38 1.83 25.13
CA LEU A 12 5.39 2.18 24.11
C LEU A 12 3.96 2.20 24.68
N LEU A 13 3.66 1.35 25.64
CA LEU A 13 2.34 1.26 26.28
C LEU A 13 2.15 2.31 27.39
N GLU A 14 3.18 2.60 28.17
CA GLU A 14 3.11 3.50 29.32
C GLU A 14 3.23 4.98 28.95
N ARG A 15 3.85 5.29 27.82
CA ARG A 15 4.01 6.66 27.34
C ARG A 15 3.61 6.74 25.87
N PRO A 16 2.44 7.32 25.54
CA PRO A 16 1.98 7.46 24.15
C PRO A 16 2.78 8.55 23.39
N ALA A 17 4.10 8.53 23.49
CA ALA A 17 4.97 9.34 22.65
C ALA A 17 4.87 8.82 21.19
N PRO A 18 5.03 9.67 20.18
CA PRO A 18 5.07 9.24 18.78
C PRO A 18 6.11 8.12 18.56
N PHE A 19 5.73 7.07 17.88
CA PHE A 19 6.62 5.98 17.48
C PHE A 19 6.24 5.39 16.13
N ALA A 20 7.19 4.73 15.49
CA ALA A 20 6.95 3.94 14.28
C ALA A 20 7.73 2.61 14.38
N LEU A 21 7.10 1.53 13.96
CA LEU A 21 7.72 0.22 13.75
C LEU A 21 7.44 -0.20 12.30
N LEU A 22 8.48 -0.54 11.58
CA LEU A 22 8.42 -0.99 10.20
C LEU A 22 9.09 -2.36 10.10
N TYR A 23 8.39 -3.31 9.51
CA TYR A 23 8.88 -4.64 9.25
C TYR A 23 8.90 -4.90 7.74
N ARG A 24 10.05 -5.32 7.23
CA ARG A 24 10.23 -5.78 5.87
C ARG A 24 10.80 -7.20 5.89
N PRO A 25 10.10 -8.17 5.28
CA PRO A 25 10.65 -9.50 5.12
C PRO A 25 11.86 -9.46 4.18
N GLU A 26 12.93 -10.15 4.53
CA GLU A 26 14.04 -10.41 3.60
C GLU A 26 13.78 -11.68 2.80
N SER A 27 14.18 -11.68 1.54
CA SER A 27 13.96 -12.80 0.63
C SER A 27 14.68 -14.11 1.04
N ASN A 28 15.67 -14.04 1.94
CA ASN A 28 16.48 -15.17 2.36
C ASN A 28 16.88 -15.18 3.85
N GLY A 29 16.09 -14.53 4.72
CA GLY A 29 16.44 -14.45 6.14
C GLY A 29 15.30 -14.03 7.07
N PRO A 30 15.55 -13.95 8.39
CA PRO A 30 14.58 -13.36 9.30
C PRO A 30 14.44 -11.88 8.94
N GLY A 31 13.21 -11.45 8.63
CA GLY A 31 12.92 -10.08 8.23
C GLY A 31 13.53 -9.03 9.17
N LEU A 32 13.98 -7.92 8.61
CA LEU A 32 14.51 -6.77 9.37
C LEU A 32 13.36 -5.96 9.97
N LEU A 33 13.45 -5.67 11.26
CA LEU A 33 12.69 -4.61 11.88
C LEU A 33 13.54 -3.33 11.77
N ASP A 34 13.24 -2.49 10.79
CA ASP A 34 14.09 -1.35 10.36
C ASP A 34 14.21 -0.20 11.39
N VAL A 35 13.63 -0.29 12.57
CA VAL A 35 13.68 0.80 13.56
C VAL A 35 14.40 0.44 14.84
N ILE A 36 14.64 -0.85 15.13
CA ILE A 36 15.31 -1.26 16.34
C ILE A 36 16.22 -2.45 16.05
N ARG A 37 17.49 -2.19 15.89
CA ARG A 37 18.51 -3.22 15.74
C ARG A 37 18.70 -3.98 17.06
N GLY A 38 18.45 -5.28 17.04
CA GLY A 38 18.98 -6.21 18.05
C GLY A 38 18.09 -6.52 19.25
N GLU A 39 16.80 -6.14 19.21
CA GLU A 39 15.88 -6.40 20.30
C GLU A 39 14.66 -7.23 19.86
N THR A 40 14.16 -8.10 20.73
CA THR A 40 13.03 -9.01 20.46
C THR A 40 11.73 -8.42 21.01
N LEU A 41 10.67 -8.25 20.20
CA LEU A 41 9.34 -7.80 20.64
C LEU A 41 8.41 -9.00 20.85
N GLU A 42 8.01 -9.27 22.07
CA GLU A 42 6.87 -10.14 22.35
C GLU A 42 5.58 -9.30 22.30
N LEU A 43 4.84 -9.42 21.20
CA LEU A 43 3.53 -8.82 21.05
C LEU A 43 2.47 -9.82 21.54
N HIS A 44 1.74 -9.46 22.59
CA HIS A 44 0.62 -10.25 23.06
C HIS A 44 -0.59 -9.99 22.17
N GLY A 45 -1.31 -11.06 21.77
CA GLY A 45 -2.58 -10.93 21.05
C GLY A 45 -3.70 -10.62 22.03
N LEU A 46 -4.36 -9.47 21.84
CA LEU A 46 -5.62 -9.16 22.49
C LEU A 46 -6.77 -9.50 21.53
N ALA A 47 -7.85 -10.03 22.04
CA ALA A 47 -9.10 -10.06 21.30
C ALA A 47 -9.60 -8.60 21.19
N LEU A 48 -9.99 -8.19 19.98
CA LEU A 48 -10.60 -6.90 19.73
C LEU A 48 -12.10 -7.10 19.58
N GLU A 49 -12.87 -6.41 20.39
CA GLU A 49 -14.33 -6.37 20.26
C GLU A 49 -14.68 -5.17 19.39
N LEU A 50 -15.37 -5.43 18.29
CA LEU A 50 -15.81 -4.42 17.35
C LEU A 50 -17.29 -4.17 17.50
N SER A 51 -17.70 -2.92 17.36
CA SER A 51 -19.10 -2.49 17.34
C SER A 51 -19.26 -1.38 16.29
N GLU A 52 -20.51 -1.07 15.95
CA GLU A 52 -20.85 -0.03 14.98
C GLU A 52 -20.14 -0.22 13.63
N GLU A 53 -20.09 -1.46 13.16
CA GLU A 53 -19.45 -1.81 11.90
C GLU A 53 -20.30 -1.36 10.71
N ALA A 54 -19.74 -0.50 9.85
CA ALA A 54 -20.43 0.00 8.67
C ALA A 54 -19.46 0.45 7.58
N PHE A 55 -19.90 0.37 6.33
CA PHE A 55 -19.30 1.14 5.25
C PHE A 55 -19.86 2.56 5.21
N ASP A 56 -19.06 3.53 4.79
CA ASP A 56 -19.50 4.93 4.59
C ASP A 56 -20.48 5.08 3.41
N LEU A 57 -20.46 4.13 2.48
CA LEU A 57 -21.46 3.92 1.43
C LEU A 57 -21.86 2.45 1.43
N ASP A 58 -23.15 2.14 1.34
CA ASP A 58 -23.60 0.78 1.11
C ASP A 58 -23.26 0.30 -0.33
N ASP A 59 -23.55 -0.96 -0.64
CA ASP A 59 -23.19 -1.54 -1.93
C ASP A 59 -23.94 -0.89 -3.10
N GLU A 60 -25.21 -0.52 -2.91
CA GLU A 60 -26.05 0.11 -3.93
C GLU A 60 -25.59 1.53 -4.23
N ALA A 61 -25.38 2.35 -3.20
CA ALA A 61 -24.87 3.71 -3.36
C ALA A 61 -23.47 3.74 -3.97
N TYR A 62 -22.61 2.79 -3.60
CA TYR A 62 -21.28 2.71 -4.22
C TYR A 62 -21.34 2.28 -5.68
N ALA A 63 -22.21 1.32 -6.02
CA ALA A 63 -22.43 0.90 -7.41
C ALA A 63 -22.96 2.05 -8.30
N GLU A 64 -23.84 2.91 -7.77
CA GLU A 64 -24.29 4.13 -8.45
C GLU A 64 -23.15 5.10 -8.75
N VAL A 65 -22.25 5.31 -7.75
CA VAL A 65 -21.06 6.17 -7.94
C VAL A 65 -20.17 5.59 -9.04
N VAL A 66 -19.88 4.29 -8.99
CA VAL A 66 -19.06 3.60 -10.00
C VAL A 66 -19.71 3.71 -11.38
N GLY A 67 -21.03 3.48 -11.49
CA GLY A 67 -21.77 3.61 -12.74
C GLY A 67 -21.65 5.00 -13.36
N ARG A 68 -21.75 6.07 -12.56
CA ARG A 68 -21.56 7.44 -13.02
C ARG A 68 -20.13 7.72 -13.45
N VAL A 69 -19.14 7.25 -12.72
CA VAL A 69 -17.71 7.39 -13.09
C VAL A 69 -17.46 6.72 -14.45
N ILE A 70 -17.99 5.51 -14.65
CA ILE A 70 -17.86 4.81 -15.94
C ILE A 70 -18.53 5.59 -17.07
N ALA A 71 -19.78 6.04 -16.89
CA ALA A 71 -20.55 6.69 -17.95
C ALA A 71 -20.07 8.12 -18.24
N ASP A 72 -19.81 8.90 -17.20
CA ASP A 72 -19.58 10.34 -17.31
C ASP A 72 -18.11 10.72 -17.46
N GLU A 73 -17.19 9.87 -17.00
CA GLU A 73 -15.76 10.17 -17.05
C GLU A 73 -15.03 9.22 -18.01
N ILE A 74 -15.02 7.91 -17.76
CA ILE A 74 -14.33 6.94 -18.63
C ILE A 74 -14.97 6.90 -20.02
N GLY A 75 -16.30 6.84 -20.08
CA GLY A 75 -17.05 6.82 -21.34
C GLY A 75 -16.91 8.08 -22.19
N ARG A 76 -16.44 9.19 -21.59
CA ARG A 76 -16.12 10.45 -22.28
C ARG A 76 -14.63 10.65 -22.55
N GLY A 77 -13.80 9.68 -22.18
CA GLY A 77 -12.37 9.72 -22.44
C GLY A 77 -11.55 10.58 -21.48
N GLU A 78 -12.09 10.88 -20.28
CA GLU A 78 -11.38 11.64 -19.26
C GLU A 78 -10.21 10.85 -18.63
N GLY A 79 -10.21 9.54 -18.79
CA GLY A 79 -9.15 8.65 -18.34
C GLY A 79 -9.51 7.18 -18.51
N ALA A 80 -8.55 6.32 -18.21
CA ALA A 80 -8.65 4.88 -18.36
C ALA A 80 -9.07 4.16 -17.07
N ASN A 81 -8.65 4.69 -15.91
CA ASN A 81 -8.94 4.12 -14.61
C ASN A 81 -9.05 5.22 -13.54
N PHE A 82 -10.03 5.07 -12.65
CA PHE A 82 -10.21 5.96 -11.50
C PHE A 82 -10.51 5.13 -10.25
N VAL A 83 -9.71 5.33 -9.20
CA VAL A 83 -9.88 4.63 -7.92
C VAL A 83 -10.72 5.50 -7.00
N ILE A 84 -11.98 5.12 -6.80
CA ILE A 84 -12.90 5.80 -5.88
C ILE A 84 -12.91 5.03 -4.56
N LYS A 85 -12.59 5.73 -3.48
CA LYS A 85 -12.51 5.10 -2.16
C LYS A 85 -13.88 4.69 -1.63
N ARG A 86 -13.89 3.60 -0.88
CA ARG A 86 -14.95 3.21 0.03
C ARG A 86 -14.33 2.87 1.38
N ARG A 87 -14.91 3.34 2.46
CA ARG A 87 -14.32 3.23 3.79
C ARG A 87 -15.18 2.35 4.69
N PHE A 88 -14.58 1.32 5.25
CA PHE A 88 -15.15 0.57 6.36
C PHE A 88 -14.77 1.25 7.68
N GLN A 89 -15.72 1.35 8.60
CA GLN A 89 -15.53 1.91 9.92
C GLN A 89 -16.08 0.95 10.97
N ALA A 90 -15.40 0.86 12.10
CA ALA A 90 -15.86 0.15 13.27
C ALA A 90 -15.35 0.87 14.53
N ARG A 91 -16.05 0.73 15.63
CA ARG A 91 -15.55 1.12 16.94
C ARG A 91 -14.86 -0.07 17.58
N ILE A 92 -13.69 0.16 18.16
CA ILE A 92 -12.98 -0.82 18.98
C ILE A 92 -13.31 -0.49 20.43
N ASP A 93 -14.09 -1.34 21.09
CA ASP A 93 -14.47 -1.12 22.47
C ASP A 93 -13.27 -1.26 23.39
N GLY A 94 -13.10 -0.30 24.32
CA GLY A 94 -11.94 -0.26 25.20
C GLY A 94 -10.60 -0.01 24.50
N TYR A 95 -10.60 0.69 23.33
CA TYR A 95 -9.37 0.95 22.57
C TYR A 95 -8.25 1.52 23.44
N ALA A 96 -7.07 0.95 23.30
CA ALA A 96 -5.80 1.43 23.84
C ALA A 96 -4.68 1.20 22.81
N THR A 97 -3.49 1.75 23.05
CA THR A 97 -2.32 1.52 22.18
C THR A 97 -2.01 0.03 22.02
N ALA A 98 -2.26 -0.78 23.05
CA ALA A 98 -2.15 -2.23 23.02
C ALA A 98 -3.07 -2.88 21.97
N SER A 99 -4.26 -2.31 21.70
CA SER A 99 -5.17 -2.77 20.66
C SER A 99 -4.54 -2.63 19.26
N ALA A 100 -3.92 -1.49 18.98
CA ALA A 100 -3.22 -1.24 17.72
C ALA A 100 -1.98 -2.15 17.56
N LEU A 101 -1.22 -2.36 18.63
CA LEU A 101 -0.08 -3.30 18.63
C LEU A 101 -0.53 -4.75 18.42
N SER A 102 -1.68 -5.14 18.97
CA SER A 102 -2.27 -6.45 18.73
C SER A 102 -2.70 -6.63 17.26
N PHE A 103 -3.31 -5.60 16.66
CA PHE A 103 -3.64 -5.60 15.24
C PHE A 103 -2.40 -5.70 14.35
N PHE A 104 -1.37 -4.90 14.65
CA PHE A 104 -0.06 -4.98 13.98
C PHE A 104 0.55 -6.39 14.07
N ARG A 105 0.48 -7.02 15.25
CA ARG A 105 0.92 -8.41 15.43
C ARG A 105 0.16 -9.39 14.51
N GLN A 106 -1.15 -9.22 14.36
CA GLN A 106 -1.93 -10.09 13.46
C GLN A 106 -1.48 -9.92 12.00
N LEU A 107 -1.19 -8.70 11.56
CA LEU A 107 -0.64 -8.47 10.22
C LEU A 107 0.73 -9.14 10.06
N LEU A 108 1.64 -8.99 11.03
CA LEU A 108 2.96 -9.65 10.99
C LEU A 108 2.87 -11.18 10.88
N LEU A 109 1.85 -11.80 11.50
CA LEU A 109 1.67 -13.25 11.51
C LEU A 109 0.99 -13.79 10.26
N ARG A 110 0.12 -13.00 9.65
CA ARG A 110 -0.78 -13.46 8.59
C ARG A 110 -0.42 -12.96 7.20
N GLU A 111 0.19 -11.79 7.10
CA GLU A 111 0.59 -11.24 5.80
C GLU A 111 1.90 -11.85 5.30
N LYS A 112 1.93 -12.08 3.99
CA LYS A 112 3.11 -12.51 3.24
C LYS A 112 3.25 -11.64 1.99
N GLY A 113 4.47 -11.42 1.53
CA GLY A 113 4.72 -10.64 0.32
C GLY A 113 4.56 -9.12 0.48
N ALA A 114 4.15 -8.62 1.65
CA ALA A 114 4.12 -7.19 1.91
C ALA A 114 5.54 -6.60 1.80
N TYR A 115 5.66 -5.46 1.12
CA TYR A 115 6.93 -4.71 1.10
C TYR A 115 7.22 -4.15 2.48
N TRP A 116 6.21 -3.54 3.14
CA TRP A 116 6.26 -3.15 4.54
C TRP A 116 4.99 -3.55 5.29
N THR A 117 5.16 -4.11 6.48
CA THR A 117 4.14 -4.15 7.53
C THR A 117 4.54 -3.13 8.58
N PHE A 118 3.65 -2.19 8.90
CA PHE A 118 4.01 -1.03 9.70
C PHE A 118 2.96 -0.66 10.74
N ILE A 119 3.41 -0.01 11.81
CA ILE A 119 2.60 0.76 12.73
C ILE A 119 3.28 2.10 12.96
N VAL A 120 2.54 3.19 12.81
CA VAL A 120 2.98 4.56 13.07
C VAL A 120 2.01 5.21 14.04
N HIS A 121 2.50 5.58 15.22
CA HIS A 121 1.74 6.32 16.22
C HIS A 121 2.23 7.76 16.30
N THR A 122 1.34 8.71 16.01
CA THR A 122 1.67 10.14 15.95
C THR A 122 1.48 10.86 17.29
N GLY A 123 1.07 10.15 18.33
CA GLY A 123 0.61 10.71 19.61
C GLY A 123 -0.91 10.83 19.69
N GLU A 124 -1.58 11.16 18.60
CA GLU A 124 -3.04 11.28 18.55
C GLU A 124 -3.70 10.18 17.72
N ARG A 125 -3.00 9.67 16.71
CA ARG A 125 -3.52 8.66 15.77
C ARG A 125 -2.52 7.52 15.61
N THR A 126 -3.06 6.35 15.35
CA THR A 126 -2.26 5.17 15.03
C THR A 126 -2.65 4.67 13.66
N LEU A 127 -1.65 4.52 12.79
CA LEU A 127 -1.78 3.97 11.44
C LEU A 127 -1.14 2.59 11.47
N VAL A 128 -1.87 1.57 11.05
CA VAL A 128 -1.38 0.20 10.95
C VAL A 128 -1.68 -0.31 9.56
N GLY A 129 -0.71 -0.95 8.93
CA GLY A 129 -0.91 -1.44 7.57
C GLY A 129 0.13 -2.47 7.13
N ALA A 130 -0.22 -3.16 6.05
CA ALA A 130 0.68 -4.01 5.29
C ALA A 130 0.54 -3.62 3.81
N SER A 131 1.59 -3.04 3.22
CA SER A 131 1.59 -2.58 1.84
C SER A 131 2.34 -3.56 0.96
N PRO A 132 1.74 -4.08 -0.12
CA PRO A 132 2.45 -4.88 -1.10
C PRO A 132 3.37 -4.02 -1.98
N GLU A 133 3.07 -2.73 -2.10
CA GLU A 133 3.70 -1.83 -3.06
C GLU A 133 4.85 -1.05 -2.45
N ARG A 134 5.97 -1.05 -3.16
CA ARG A 134 7.04 -0.08 -2.95
C ARG A 134 6.78 1.10 -3.87
N HIS A 135 6.26 2.21 -3.30
CA HIS A 135 6.06 3.42 -4.08
C HIS A 135 7.37 3.88 -4.72
N ILE A 136 8.38 4.17 -3.92
CA ILE A 136 9.73 4.44 -4.41
C ILE A 136 10.78 4.17 -3.32
N SER A 137 11.93 3.68 -3.71
CA SER A 137 13.13 3.68 -2.88
C SER A 137 14.28 4.35 -3.62
N VAL A 138 15.10 5.12 -2.90
CA VAL A 138 16.34 5.69 -3.42
C VAL A 138 17.48 5.23 -2.52
N ARG A 139 18.47 4.57 -3.10
CA ARG A 139 19.67 4.13 -2.39
C ARG A 139 20.87 4.29 -3.33
N ASP A 140 21.90 4.97 -2.87
CA ASP A 140 23.14 5.20 -3.63
C ASP A 140 22.88 5.76 -5.04
N GLY A 141 21.91 6.68 -5.17
CA GLY A 141 21.50 7.27 -6.43
C GLY A 141 20.57 6.40 -7.29
N LEU A 142 20.34 5.14 -6.96
CA LEU A 142 19.40 4.28 -7.66
C LEU A 142 18.00 4.46 -7.11
N ALA A 143 17.10 4.99 -7.95
CA ALA A 143 15.67 5.05 -7.69
C ALA A 143 14.97 3.82 -8.25
N VAL A 144 14.06 3.20 -7.47
CA VAL A 144 13.30 2.03 -7.90
C VAL A 144 11.85 2.20 -7.48
N MET A 145 10.93 2.19 -8.45
CA MET A 145 9.47 2.06 -8.24
C MET A 145 9.04 0.61 -8.51
N ASN A 146 7.94 0.20 -7.92
CA ASN A 146 7.44 -1.15 -8.09
C ASN A 146 5.92 -1.14 -8.25
N PRO A 147 5.42 -0.71 -9.43
CA PRO A 147 3.99 -0.75 -9.72
C PRO A 147 3.45 -2.17 -9.69
N ILE A 148 2.33 -2.33 -9.03
CA ILE A 148 1.56 -3.56 -8.97
C ILE A 148 0.16 -3.32 -9.53
N SER A 149 -0.40 -4.31 -10.21
CA SER A 149 -1.78 -4.27 -10.71
C SER A 149 -2.31 -5.68 -10.89
N GLY A 150 -3.59 -5.77 -11.24
CA GLY A 150 -4.27 -7.03 -11.34
C GLY A 150 -4.37 -7.76 -10.00
N THR A 151 -5.35 -8.62 -9.86
CA THR A 151 -5.51 -9.39 -8.62
C THR A 151 -6.06 -10.76 -8.90
N TYR A 152 -5.24 -11.79 -8.72
CA TYR A 152 -5.67 -13.17 -8.67
C TYR A 152 -5.92 -13.57 -7.22
N ARG A 153 -7.18 -13.74 -6.85
CA ARG A 153 -7.57 -14.20 -5.50
C ARG A 153 -7.45 -15.71 -5.44
N TYR A 154 -6.73 -16.21 -4.45
CA TYR A 154 -6.59 -17.65 -4.27
C TYR A 154 -7.93 -18.27 -3.87
N PRO A 155 -8.36 -19.35 -4.53
CA PRO A 155 -9.49 -20.13 -4.08
C PRO A 155 -9.19 -20.79 -2.71
N PRO A 156 -10.22 -21.27 -1.97
CA PRO A 156 -10.02 -21.92 -0.67
C PRO A 156 -9.02 -23.10 -0.70
N ALA A 157 -8.89 -23.77 -1.84
CA ALA A 157 -7.94 -24.86 -2.04
C ALA A 157 -6.49 -24.41 -2.30
N GLY A 158 -6.24 -23.08 -2.35
CA GLY A 158 -4.97 -22.49 -2.73
C GLY A 158 -4.86 -22.25 -4.24
N PRO A 159 -3.79 -21.53 -4.67
CA PRO A 159 -3.58 -21.23 -6.08
C PRO A 159 -3.31 -22.49 -6.91
N ASN A 160 -3.79 -22.52 -8.14
CA ASN A 160 -3.47 -23.56 -9.10
C ASN A 160 -2.91 -22.97 -10.40
N LEU A 161 -2.07 -23.73 -11.08
CA LEU A 161 -1.33 -23.26 -12.24
C LEU A 161 -2.25 -22.84 -13.40
N ALA A 162 -3.36 -23.54 -13.61
CA ALA A 162 -4.28 -23.23 -14.72
C ALA A 162 -4.93 -21.86 -14.54
N GLU A 163 -5.44 -21.56 -13.34
CA GLU A 163 -6.03 -20.26 -13.04
C GLU A 163 -4.99 -19.12 -13.02
N VAL A 164 -3.76 -19.39 -12.56
CA VAL A 164 -2.66 -18.41 -12.65
C VAL A 164 -2.34 -18.09 -14.10
N MET A 165 -2.28 -19.11 -14.98
CA MET A 165 -2.04 -18.89 -16.41
C MET A 165 -3.20 -18.10 -17.06
N GLU A 166 -4.46 -18.40 -16.72
CA GLU A 166 -5.62 -17.66 -17.19
C GLU A 166 -5.56 -16.18 -16.73
N PHE A 167 -5.18 -15.94 -15.47
CA PHE A 167 -4.98 -14.60 -14.93
C PHE A 167 -3.89 -13.83 -15.69
N LEU A 168 -2.75 -14.47 -15.97
CA LEU A 168 -1.65 -13.82 -16.69
C LEU A 168 -1.97 -13.57 -18.17
N ASP A 169 -2.85 -14.37 -18.78
CA ASP A 169 -3.33 -14.18 -20.16
C ASP A 169 -4.53 -13.22 -20.27
N ASN A 170 -5.02 -12.73 -19.14
CA ASN A 170 -6.16 -11.81 -19.10
C ASN A 170 -5.75 -10.41 -19.59
N ARG A 171 -6.29 -10.05 -20.76
CA ARG A 171 -5.97 -8.78 -21.41
C ARG A 171 -6.32 -7.54 -20.56
N LYS A 172 -7.45 -7.58 -19.83
CA LYS A 172 -7.84 -6.46 -18.96
C LYS A 172 -6.81 -6.22 -17.86
N GLU A 173 -6.34 -7.29 -17.22
CA GLU A 173 -5.33 -7.20 -16.17
C GLU A 173 -3.98 -6.71 -16.71
N ALA A 174 -3.61 -7.16 -17.92
CA ALA A 174 -2.41 -6.69 -18.60
C ALA A 174 -2.51 -5.19 -18.99
N ASP A 175 -3.63 -4.76 -19.57
CA ASP A 175 -3.86 -3.37 -19.95
C ASP A 175 -3.86 -2.43 -18.72
N GLU A 176 -4.40 -2.87 -17.58
CA GLU A 176 -4.38 -2.13 -16.32
C GLU A 176 -2.95 -1.97 -15.80
N LEU A 177 -2.15 -3.03 -15.83
CA LEU A 177 -0.75 -2.98 -15.42
C LEU A 177 0.07 -2.05 -16.31
N TYR A 178 -0.09 -2.12 -17.66
CA TYR A 178 0.60 -1.22 -18.59
C TYR A 178 0.27 0.24 -18.35
N MET A 179 -0.98 0.55 -18.02
CA MET A 179 -1.40 1.91 -17.71
C MET A 179 -0.70 2.45 -16.46
N VAL A 180 -0.59 1.66 -15.40
CA VAL A 180 0.13 2.05 -14.17
C VAL A 180 1.61 2.24 -14.45
N VAL A 181 2.24 1.31 -15.18
CA VAL A 181 3.65 1.41 -15.59
C VAL A 181 3.92 2.67 -16.41
N ASP A 182 3.02 3.04 -17.34
CA ASP A 182 3.16 4.26 -18.15
C ASP A 182 3.15 5.54 -17.28
N GLU A 183 2.26 5.63 -16.29
CA GLU A 183 2.24 6.77 -15.37
C GLU A 183 3.50 6.82 -14.50
N GLU A 184 3.97 5.69 -13.97
CA GLU A 184 5.18 5.67 -13.16
C GLU A 184 6.46 5.88 -13.98
N LEU A 185 6.50 5.45 -15.25
CA LEU A 185 7.56 5.84 -16.18
C LEU A 185 7.65 7.34 -16.40
N LYS A 186 6.51 8.03 -16.51
CA LYS A 186 6.47 9.50 -16.58
C LYS A 186 7.02 10.15 -15.31
N MET A 187 6.73 9.55 -14.14
CA MET A 187 7.31 10.00 -12.87
C MET A 187 8.82 9.77 -12.86
N MET A 188 9.30 8.59 -13.24
CA MET A 188 10.72 8.31 -13.33
C MET A 188 11.45 9.23 -14.32
N ALA A 189 10.83 9.55 -15.46
CA ALA A 189 11.41 10.51 -16.41
C ALA A 189 11.57 11.93 -15.83
N ARG A 190 10.79 12.31 -14.82
CA ARG A 190 10.92 13.60 -14.13
C ARG A 190 12.03 13.62 -13.10
N ILE A 191 12.34 12.48 -12.48
CA ILE A 191 13.27 12.41 -11.35
C ILE A 191 14.61 11.78 -11.68
N CYS A 192 14.70 10.99 -12.75
CA CYS A 192 15.93 10.29 -13.18
C CYS A 192 16.56 10.95 -14.39
N GLU A 193 17.89 10.84 -14.49
CA GLU A 193 18.69 11.49 -15.53
C GLU A 193 18.41 10.92 -16.91
N ASP A 194 18.28 9.58 -17.01
CA ASP A 194 18.04 8.85 -18.27
C ASP A 194 16.65 8.20 -18.34
N GLY A 195 15.71 8.66 -17.47
CA GLY A 195 14.38 8.07 -17.36
C GLY A 195 14.37 6.75 -16.60
N GLY A 196 13.38 5.87 -16.90
CA GLY A 196 13.21 4.61 -16.22
C GLY A 196 13.42 3.39 -17.12
N ARG A 197 14.09 2.36 -16.62
CA ARG A 197 14.20 1.04 -17.23
C ARG A 197 13.20 0.11 -16.61
N VAL A 198 12.33 -0.51 -17.42
CA VAL A 198 11.30 -1.46 -16.96
C VAL A 198 11.84 -2.88 -16.94
N LEU A 199 11.60 -3.60 -15.86
CA LEU A 199 11.93 -5.01 -15.64
C LEU A 199 10.67 -5.77 -15.25
N GLY A 200 10.36 -6.87 -15.90
CA GLY A 200 9.18 -7.70 -15.65
C GLY A 200 8.42 -8.06 -16.94
N PRO A 201 7.16 -8.50 -16.87
CA PRO A 201 6.36 -8.65 -15.63
C PRO A 201 6.81 -9.79 -14.71
N TYR A 202 6.50 -9.65 -13.44
CA TYR A 202 6.67 -10.69 -12.42
C TYR A 202 5.35 -10.97 -11.72
N LEU A 203 5.25 -12.12 -11.06
CA LEU A 203 4.14 -12.45 -10.18
C LEU A 203 4.55 -12.15 -8.73
N LYS A 204 3.76 -11.31 -8.08
CA LYS A 204 3.92 -10.97 -6.66
C LYS A 204 2.94 -11.78 -5.83
N GLU A 205 3.46 -12.80 -5.17
CA GLU A 205 2.66 -13.66 -4.29
C GLU A 205 2.44 -13.01 -2.92
N MET A 206 1.18 -13.00 -2.47
CA MET A 206 0.73 -12.55 -1.16
C MET A 206 0.13 -13.71 -0.37
N ALA A 207 -0.37 -13.47 0.85
CA ALA A 207 -0.94 -14.52 1.68
C ALA A 207 -2.21 -15.15 1.08
N HIS A 208 -3.06 -14.37 0.41
CA HIS A 208 -4.38 -14.80 -0.05
C HIS A 208 -4.67 -14.47 -1.52
N LEU A 209 -3.69 -13.89 -2.20
CA LEU A 209 -3.82 -13.46 -3.59
C LEU A 209 -2.43 -13.31 -4.25
N ALA A 210 -2.40 -13.10 -5.56
CA ALA A 210 -1.22 -12.63 -6.26
C ALA A 210 -1.56 -11.40 -7.11
N HIS A 211 -0.55 -10.55 -7.30
CA HIS A 211 -0.57 -9.43 -8.23
C HIS A 211 0.43 -9.65 -9.35
N THR A 212 0.27 -8.94 -10.45
CA THR A 212 1.35 -8.71 -11.41
C THR A 212 2.15 -7.47 -11.00
N GLU A 213 3.45 -7.47 -11.21
CA GLU A 213 4.33 -6.35 -10.88
C GLU A 213 5.40 -6.10 -11.93
N TYR A 214 5.87 -4.84 -12.01
CA TYR A 214 7.09 -4.46 -12.68
C TYR A 214 8.04 -3.77 -11.68
N PHE A 215 9.32 -3.72 -12.03
CA PHE A 215 10.27 -2.78 -11.42
C PHE A 215 10.64 -1.72 -12.46
N ILE A 216 10.70 -0.47 -12.02
CA ILE A 216 11.16 0.65 -12.84
C ILE A 216 12.35 1.26 -12.12
N GLU A 217 13.52 1.18 -12.75
CA GLU A 217 14.80 1.58 -12.17
C GLU A 217 15.40 2.76 -12.94
N GLY A 218 16.01 3.72 -12.24
CA GLY A 218 16.70 4.84 -12.87
C GLY A 218 17.66 5.52 -11.90
N GLN A 219 18.65 6.23 -12.46
CA GLN A 219 19.61 6.99 -11.65
C GLN A 219 19.08 8.40 -11.36
N THR A 220 19.21 8.83 -10.10
CA THR A 220 18.80 10.16 -9.65
C THR A 220 19.80 10.76 -8.68
N SER A 221 20.07 12.03 -8.85
CA SER A 221 20.83 12.86 -7.90
C SER A 221 19.93 13.83 -7.13
N ARG A 222 18.61 13.75 -7.32
CA ARG A 222 17.65 14.68 -6.71
C ARG A 222 17.48 14.47 -5.22
N ASP A 223 17.16 15.56 -4.52
CA ASP A 223 16.75 15.52 -3.11
C ASP A 223 15.50 14.64 -2.95
N VAL A 224 15.49 13.81 -1.91
CA VAL A 224 14.41 12.87 -1.63
C VAL A 224 13.02 13.52 -1.49
N ARG A 225 12.96 14.78 -1.03
CA ARG A 225 11.70 15.54 -0.91
C ARG A 225 11.17 15.96 -2.28
N GLU A 226 12.08 16.27 -3.23
CA GLU A 226 11.70 16.52 -4.62
C GLU A 226 11.23 15.24 -5.29
N VAL A 227 11.94 14.14 -5.08
CA VAL A 227 11.53 12.81 -5.57
C VAL A 227 10.11 12.50 -5.11
N LEU A 228 9.81 12.62 -3.82
CA LEU A 228 8.46 12.37 -3.29
C LEU A 228 7.41 13.31 -3.91
N ARG A 229 7.73 14.61 -4.05
CA ARG A 229 6.79 15.57 -4.65
C ARG A 229 6.44 15.26 -6.10
N GLU A 230 7.42 14.83 -6.89
CA GLU A 230 7.24 14.53 -8.31
C GLU A 230 6.57 13.15 -8.58
N THR A 231 6.57 12.26 -7.57
CA THR A 231 6.02 10.91 -7.70
C THR A 231 4.68 10.72 -6.98
N LEU A 232 4.20 11.70 -6.21
CA LEU A 232 2.88 11.63 -5.57
C LEU A 232 1.79 12.18 -6.51
N PHE A 233 0.64 11.51 -6.58
CA PHE A 233 0.20 10.31 -5.85
C PHE A 233 0.37 9.08 -6.72
N ALA A 234 0.51 7.88 -6.08
CA ALA A 234 0.62 6.64 -6.82
C ALA A 234 -0.64 6.39 -7.70
N PRO A 235 -0.47 6.04 -8.98
CA PRO A 235 -1.60 5.79 -9.89
C PRO A 235 -2.42 4.56 -9.49
N THR A 236 -1.82 3.61 -8.81
CA THR A 236 -2.46 2.41 -8.26
C THR A 236 -3.58 2.70 -7.26
N VAL A 237 -3.53 3.87 -6.61
CA VAL A 237 -4.54 4.32 -5.61
C VAL A 237 -5.28 5.59 -6.02
N THR A 238 -5.00 6.11 -7.21
CA THR A 238 -5.67 7.30 -7.76
C THR A 238 -6.29 7.04 -9.13
N GLY A 239 -5.51 6.56 -10.07
CA GLY A 239 -5.93 6.30 -11.44
C GLY A 239 -5.04 7.00 -12.47
N SER A 240 -5.45 6.91 -13.75
CA SER A 240 -4.70 7.44 -14.89
C SER A 240 -5.63 8.11 -15.91
N PRO A 241 -5.22 9.26 -16.47
CA PRO A 241 -4.08 10.10 -16.14
C PRO A 241 -4.21 10.72 -14.74
N LEU A 242 -3.10 10.90 -14.02
CA LEU A 242 -3.11 11.29 -12.61
C LEU A 242 -3.88 12.60 -12.33
N GLU A 243 -3.70 13.62 -13.17
CA GLU A 243 -4.42 14.90 -12.99
C GLU A 243 -5.92 14.76 -13.18
N SER A 244 -6.37 13.99 -14.19
CA SER A 244 -7.78 13.66 -14.40
C SER A 244 -8.33 12.88 -13.23
N ALA A 245 -7.59 11.87 -12.75
CA ALA A 245 -7.96 11.07 -11.58
C ALA A 245 -8.17 11.94 -10.34
N CYS A 246 -7.30 12.89 -10.05
CA CYS A 246 -7.46 13.82 -8.95
C CYS A 246 -8.72 14.70 -9.09
N ARG A 247 -9.07 15.16 -10.31
CA ARG A 247 -10.31 15.91 -10.58
C ARG A 247 -11.55 15.05 -10.37
N VAL A 248 -11.55 13.82 -10.88
CA VAL A 248 -12.66 12.87 -10.74
C VAL A 248 -12.86 12.50 -9.27
N ILE A 249 -11.80 12.13 -8.57
CA ILE A 249 -11.83 11.85 -7.12
C ILE A 249 -12.49 13.00 -6.36
N ARG A 250 -12.07 14.25 -6.62
CA ARG A 250 -12.65 15.44 -5.96
C ARG A 250 -14.12 15.61 -6.27
N ARG A 251 -14.60 15.19 -7.45
CA ARG A 251 -16.01 15.29 -7.86
C ARG A 251 -16.88 14.24 -7.19
N TYR A 252 -16.38 13.02 -7.06
CA TYR A 252 -17.17 11.87 -6.61
C TYR A 252 -16.97 11.50 -5.15
N GLU A 253 -15.92 11.99 -4.51
CA GLU A 253 -15.68 11.80 -3.09
C GLU A 253 -16.02 13.05 -2.30
N PRO A 254 -17.14 13.05 -1.54
CA PRO A 254 -17.59 14.25 -0.80
C PRO A 254 -16.69 14.59 0.37
N GLN A 255 -15.90 13.61 0.84
CA GLN A 255 -14.99 13.78 1.98
C GLN A 255 -13.54 13.58 1.55
N GLY A 256 -12.63 14.36 2.11
CA GLY A 256 -11.20 14.21 1.90
C GLY A 256 -10.69 12.81 2.26
N ARG A 257 -9.62 12.39 1.62
CA ARG A 257 -9.01 11.05 1.81
C ARG A 257 -8.21 10.91 3.10
N GLY A 258 -7.81 12.03 3.73
CA GLY A 258 -6.93 11.98 4.89
C GLY A 258 -5.59 11.33 4.53
N TYR A 259 -5.26 10.22 5.18
CA TYR A 259 -4.03 9.45 4.90
C TYR A 259 -4.18 8.45 3.75
N TYR A 260 -5.39 8.18 3.27
CA TYR A 260 -5.59 7.28 2.14
C TYR A 260 -4.98 7.87 0.86
N SER A 261 -4.31 7.07 0.07
CA SER A 261 -3.46 7.45 -1.08
C SER A 261 -2.18 8.22 -0.69
N GLY A 262 -1.85 8.31 0.59
CA GLY A 262 -0.58 8.81 1.06
C GLY A 262 0.51 7.75 1.01
N VAL A 263 1.70 8.10 1.50
CA VAL A 263 2.84 7.19 1.62
C VAL A 263 3.33 7.15 3.07
N ALA A 264 3.83 5.98 3.48
CA ALA A 264 4.70 5.86 4.64
C ALA A 264 6.15 5.92 4.13
N ALA A 265 6.95 6.85 4.62
CA ALA A 265 8.33 7.04 4.17
C ALA A 265 9.31 6.94 5.33
N LEU A 266 10.40 6.21 5.10
CA LEU A 266 11.58 6.19 5.97
C LEU A 266 12.69 6.94 5.24
N ILE A 267 13.17 8.04 5.83
CA ILE A 267 14.24 8.88 5.29
C ILE A 267 15.37 8.87 6.30
N GLY A 268 16.53 8.41 5.89
CA GLY A 268 17.72 8.34 6.71
C GLY A 268 18.87 7.77 5.88
N GLY A 269 20.05 8.21 6.16
CA GLY A 269 21.30 7.76 5.54
C GLY A 269 22.29 7.38 6.61
#